data_dd7501f9f51f3165cfb50e085ad58dea
#
_entry.id   dd7501f9f51f3165cfb50e085ad58dea
#
_cell.length_a   1.000
_cell.length_b   1.000
_cell.length_c   1.000
_cell.angle_alpha   90.00
_cell.angle_beta   90.00
_cell.angle_gamma   90.00
#
_symmetry.space_group_name_H-M   'P 1'
#
loop_
_entity.id
_entity.type
_entity.pdbx_description
1 polymer ?
#
loop_
_entity_poly.entity_id
_entity_poly.type
_entity_poly.pdbx_seq_one_letter_code
_entity_poly.pdbx_strand_id
1 'polypeptide(L)'
;MEVVNFPHRLFFKSHLDLCSIVQHISCPSTPEQNEVTKRKHRYIVETGFTMLFYAQLPKNLWIESFLTAVYLINQLPSSVLGTDTQFFKLHEVHPDNSSLKDFGRRCFPYLRD
;
A
#
# COMPACT_ATOMS: atom_id res chain seq x y z
N MET A 1 25.15 -21.19 5.14
CA MET A 1 24.50 -19.93 4.72
C MET A 1 24.27 -19.08 5.97
N GLU A 2 25.14 -18.13 6.21
CA GLU A 2 25.03 -17.25 7.37
C GLU A 2 23.80 -16.38 7.20
N VAL A 3 22.86 -16.54 8.10
CA VAL A 3 21.74 -15.60 8.25
C VAL A 3 22.34 -14.34 8.86
N VAL A 4 22.62 -13.35 8.04
CA VAL A 4 23.04 -12.03 8.51
C VAL A 4 21.91 -11.47 9.35
N ASN A 5 22.11 -11.51 10.66
CA ASN A 5 21.14 -11.05 11.65
C ASN A 5 21.20 -9.52 11.71
N PHE A 6 20.46 -8.85 10.82
CA PHE A 6 20.34 -7.40 10.87
C PHE A 6 19.50 -7.01 12.10
N PRO A 7 20.01 -6.14 12.98
CA PRO A 7 19.24 -5.66 14.15
C PRO A 7 17.90 -5.02 13.76
N HIS A 8 17.81 -4.44 12.57
CA HIS A 8 16.57 -3.93 11.99
C HIS A 8 15.47 -4.98 11.82
N ARG A 9 15.82 -6.25 11.62
CA ARG A 9 14.85 -7.32 11.40
C ARG A 9 14.07 -7.65 12.67
N LEU A 10 14.74 -7.65 13.82
CA LEU A 10 14.12 -7.87 15.14
C LEU A 10 13.19 -6.71 15.51
N PHE A 11 13.65 -5.49 15.27
CA PHE A 11 12.85 -4.29 15.53
C PHE A 11 11.59 -4.24 14.66
N PHE A 12 11.73 -4.56 13.36
CA PHE A 12 10.62 -4.65 12.43
C PHE A 12 9.61 -5.72 12.85
N LYS A 13 10.08 -6.92 13.23
CA LYS A 13 9.22 -8.00 13.71
C LYS A 13 8.46 -7.60 14.97
N SER A 14 9.14 -6.99 15.95
CA SER A 14 8.49 -6.50 17.17
C SER A 14 7.42 -5.46 16.87
N HIS A 15 7.65 -4.59 15.90
CA HIS A 15 6.66 -3.60 15.47
C HIS A 15 5.43 -4.27 14.83
N LEU A 16 5.62 -5.27 13.98
CA LEU A 16 4.52 -6.02 13.37
C LEU A 16 3.69 -6.74 14.44
N ASP A 17 4.35 -7.38 15.43
CA ASP A 17 3.68 -8.07 16.53
C ASP A 17 2.84 -7.09 17.37
N LEU A 18 3.35 -5.87 17.63
CA LEU A 18 2.59 -4.81 18.32
C LEU A 18 1.35 -4.36 17.52
N CYS A 19 1.44 -4.37 16.19
CA CYS A 19 0.34 -4.02 15.30
C CYS A 19 -0.60 -5.21 15.02
N SER A 20 -0.41 -6.36 15.66
CA SER A 20 -1.15 -7.60 15.39
C SER A 20 -1.07 -8.05 13.92
N ILE A 21 0.05 -7.77 13.25
CA ILE A 21 0.32 -8.15 11.87
C ILE A 21 1.13 -9.44 11.83
N VAL A 22 0.56 -10.48 11.24
CA VAL A 22 1.24 -11.77 11.06
C VAL A 22 2.10 -11.72 9.80
N GLN A 23 3.40 -11.96 9.97
CA GLN A 23 4.33 -12.06 8.85
C GLN A 23 4.36 -13.48 8.30
N HIS A 24 3.98 -13.65 7.03
CA HIS A 24 4.16 -14.90 6.29
C HIS A 24 5.45 -14.85 5.48
N ILE A 25 6.26 -15.90 5.61
CA ILE A 25 7.53 -16.04 4.88
C ILE A 25 7.39 -17.23 3.93
N SER A 26 7.70 -17.02 2.65
CA SER A 26 7.72 -18.10 1.67
C SER A 26 8.89 -19.05 1.91
N CYS A 27 8.73 -20.32 1.53
CA CYS A 27 9.81 -21.29 1.57
C CYS A 27 10.94 -20.90 0.61
N PRO A 28 12.20 -21.23 0.95
CA PRO A 28 13.31 -21.06 0.01
C PRO A 28 13.04 -21.83 -1.29
N SER A 29 13.42 -21.25 -2.42
CA SER A 29 13.31 -21.87 -3.75
C SER A 29 11.88 -22.14 -4.25
N THR A 30 10.88 -21.42 -3.75
CA THR A 30 9.49 -21.47 -4.24
C THR A 30 9.09 -20.14 -4.86
N PRO A 31 9.47 -19.86 -6.12
CA PRO A 31 9.17 -18.56 -6.78
C PRO A 31 7.68 -18.29 -6.92
N GLU A 32 6.85 -19.31 -7.07
CA GLU A 32 5.40 -19.17 -7.23
C GLU A 32 4.73 -18.54 -5.99
N GLN A 33 5.22 -18.88 -4.80
CA GLN A 33 4.70 -18.30 -3.55
C GLN A 33 4.97 -16.80 -3.44
N ASN A 34 6.03 -16.31 -4.08
CA ASN A 34 6.43 -14.91 -4.08
C ASN A 34 5.79 -14.10 -5.22
N GLU A 35 5.22 -14.76 -6.22
CA GLU A 35 4.73 -14.08 -7.41
C GLU A 35 3.56 -13.13 -7.10
N VAL A 36 2.64 -13.55 -6.25
CA VAL A 36 1.50 -12.72 -5.82
C VAL A 36 1.99 -11.45 -5.11
N THR A 37 2.94 -11.60 -4.20
CA THR A 37 3.56 -10.48 -3.48
C THR A 37 4.30 -9.54 -4.42
N LYS A 38 5.09 -10.07 -5.35
CA LYS A 38 5.81 -9.28 -6.35
C LYS A 38 4.85 -8.51 -7.27
N ARG A 39 3.76 -9.13 -7.68
CA ARG A 39 2.73 -8.51 -8.54
C ARG A 39 2.05 -7.38 -7.79
N LYS A 40 1.68 -7.58 -6.53
CA LYS A 40 1.07 -6.54 -5.69
C LYS A 40 2.02 -5.37 -5.46
N HIS A 41 3.29 -5.67 -5.17
CA HIS A 41 4.32 -4.64 -5.01
C HIS A 41 4.50 -3.81 -6.28
N ARG A 42 4.63 -4.48 -7.43
CA ARG A 42 4.73 -3.79 -8.73
C ARG A 42 3.52 -2.88 -8.97
N TYR A 43 2.32 -3.36 -8.72
CA TYR A 43 1.10 -2.60 -8.91
C TYR A 43 1.08 -1.32 -8.04
N ILE A 44 1.50 -1.42 -6.79
CA ILE A 44 1.61 -0.25 -5.90
C ILE A 44 2.64 0.76 -6.43
N VAL A 45 3.81 0.28 -6.83
CA VAL A 45 4.90 1.12 -7.32
C VAL A 45 4.51 1.82 -8.63
N GLU A 46 3.96 1.08 -9.59
CA GLU A 46 3.52 1.64 -10.87
C GLU A 46 2.40 2.67 -10.68
N THR A 47 1.42 2.38 -9.82
CA THR A 47 0.35 3.32 -9.51
C THR A 47 0.88 4.58 -8.84
N GLY A 48 1.76 4.45 -7.84
CA GLY A 48 2.36 5.58 -7.15
C GLY A 48 3.17 6.48 -8.08
N PHE A 49 4.03 5.91 -8.91
CA PHE A 49 4.78 6.70 -9.89
C PHE A 49 3.89 7.35 -10.93
N THR A 50 2.89 6.65 -11.43
CA THR A 50 1.91 7.21 -12.37
C THR A 50 1.23 8.45 -11.78
N MET A 51 0.83 8.39 -10.51
CA MET A 51 0.21 9.52 -9.83
C MET A 51 1.17 10.71 -9.70
N LEU A 52 2.45 10.47 -9.33
CA LEU A 52 3.46 11.53 -9.26
C LEU A 52 3.70 12.21 -10.61
N PHE A 53 3.85 11.41 -11.67
CA PHE A 53 4.09 11.95 -13.01
C PHE A 53 2.89 12.70 -13.54
N TYR A 54 1.69 12.15 -13.39
CA TYR A 54 0.46 12.79 -13.84
C TYR A 54 0.22 14.14 -13.14
N ALA A 55 0.45 14.18 -11.83
CA ALA A 55 0.31 15.39 -11.03
C ALA A 55 1.49 16.39 -11.18
N GLN A 56 2.54 16.01 -11.92
CA GLN A 56 3.76 16.82 -12.09
C GLN A 56 4.40 17.22 -10.75
N LEU A 57 4.33 16.35 -9.76
CA LEU A 57 4.86 16.60 -8.43
C LEU A 57 6.35 16.22 -8.33
N PRO A 58 7.10 16.88 -7.44
CA PRO A 58 8.49 16.55 -7.21
C PRO A 58 8.65 15.15 -6.61
N LYS A 59 9.75 14.48 -6.95
CA LYS A 59 10.01 13.09 -6.57
C LYS A 59 10.08 12.84 -5.06
N ASN A 60 10.39 13.86 -4.26
CA ASN A 60 10.43 13.73 -2.80
C ASN A 60 9.06 13.42 -2.17
N LEU A 61 7.95 13.60 -2.91
CA LEU A 61 6.60 13.23 -2.48
C LEU A 61 6.23 11.77 -2.82
N TRP A 62 7.22 10.91 -3.04
CA TRP A 62 6.99 9.51 -3.38
C TRP A 62 6.27 8.73 -2.26
N ILE A 63 6.54 9.07 -1.00
CA ILE A 63 5.90 8.42 0.15
C ILE A 63 4.41 8.66 0.13
N GLU A 64 3.99 9.92 -0.01
CA GLU A 64 2.59 10.32 -0.06
C GLU A 64 1.87 9.69 -1.25
N SER A 65 2.56 9.61 -2.38
CA SER A 65 2.04 8.96 -3.57
C SER A 65 1.80 7.47 -3.37
N PHE A 66 2.75 6.76 -2.78
CA PHE A 66 2.62 5.32 -2.53
C PHE A 66 1.57 5.00 -1.47
N LEU A 67 1.49 5.80 -0.40
CA LEU A 67 0.42 5.66 0.59
C LEU A 67 -0.96 5.87 -0.03
N THR A 68 -1.09 6.88 -0.89
CA THR A 68 -2.34 7.13 -1.63
C THR A 68 -2.65 6.00 -2.60
N ALA A 69 -1.65 5.46 -3.29
CA ALA A 69 -1.82 4.32 -4.18
C ALA A 69 -2.36 3.09 -3.42
N VAL A 70 -1.79 2.77 -2.25
CA VAL A 70 -2.27 1.67 -1.40
C VAL A 70 -3.72 1.90 -0.96
N TYR A 71 -4.02 3.12 -0.53
CA TYR A 71 -5.38 3.50 -0.12
C TYR A 71 -6.38 3.29 -1.25
N LEU A 72 -6.09 3.79 -2.46
CA LEU A 72 -6.97 3.66 -3.62
C LEU A 72 -7.11 2.21 -4.07
N ILE A 73 -6.01 1.45 -4.15
CA ILE A 73 -6.01 0.05 -4.56
C ILE A 73 -6.92 -0.79 -3.65
N ASN A 74 -6.93 -0.53 -2.34
CA ASN A 74 -7.79 -1.24 -1.40
C ASN A 74 -9.27 -0.91 -1.56
N GLN A 75 -9.60 0.21 -2.19
CA GLN A 75 -10.97 0.63 -2.46
C GLN A 75 -11.47 0.25 -3.85
N LEU A 76 -10.59 -0.25 -4.71
CA LEU A 76 -10.96 -0.72 -6.04
C LEU A 76 -11.47 -2.16 -6.00
N PRO A 77 -12.48 -2.50 -6.81
CA PRO A 77 -12.92 -3.88 -6.98
C PRO A 77 -11.80 -4.77 -7.51
N SER A 78 -11.77 -6.01 -7.07
CA SER A 78 -10.78 -6.99 -7.50
C SER A 78 -11.47 -8.23 -8.04
N SER A 79 -11.04 -8.72 -9.20
CA SER A 79 -11.54 -9.95 -9.81
C SER A 79 -11.32 -11.18 -8.90
N VAL A 80 -10.27 -11.16 -8.08
CA VAL A 80 -9.97 -12.23 -7.11
C VAL A 80 -11.03 -12.29 -6.00
N LEU A 81 -11.65 -11.16 -5.67
CA LEU A 81 -12.68 -11.04 -4.63
C LEU A 81 -14.11 -11.02 -5.21
N GLY A 82 -14.28 -11.38 -6.50
CA GLY A 82 -15.58 -11.47 -7.15
C GLY A 82 -16.32 -10.14 -7.28
N THR A 83 -15.62 -9.05 -7.57
CA THR A 83 -16.10 -7.65 -7.64
C THR A 83 -16.10 -6.87 -6.32
N ASP A 84 -15.87 -7.52 -5.18
CA ASP A 84 -15.73 -6.80 -3.91
C ASP A 84 -14.40 -6.07 -3.81
N THR A 85 -14.36 -5.08 -2.92
CA THR A 85 -13.13 -4.37 -2.58
C THR A 85 -12.45 -5.02 -1.38
N GLN A 86 -11.13 -4.84 -1.26
CA GLN A 86 -10.39 -5.30 -0.07
C GLN A 86 -10.90 -4.58 1.19
N PHE A 87 -11.24 -3.30 1.04
CA PHE A 87 -11.82 -2.50 2.12
C PHE A 87 -13.15 -3.11 2.63
N PHE A 88 -14.04 -3.50 1.73
CA PHE A 88 -15.31 -4.15 2.09
C PHE A 88 -15.08 -5.48 2.82
N LYS A 89 -14.15 -6.30 2.34
CA LYS A 89 -13.82 -7.59 2.99
C LYS A 89 -13.29 -7.44 4.41
N LEU A 90 -12.63 -6.33 4.71
CA LEU A 90 -12.07 -6.08 6.04
C LEU A 90 -13.07 -5.42 7.00
N HIS A 91 -13.85 -4.46 6.49
CA HIS A 91 -14.70 -3.59 7.32
C HIS A 91 -16.20 -3.88 7.21
N GLU A 92 -16.60 -4.76 6.29
CA GLU A 92 -18.00 -5.09 5.97
C GLU A 92 -18.86 -3.87 5.58
N VAL A 93 -18.19 -2.78 5.20
CA VAL A 93 -18.81 -1.52 4.75
C VAL A 93 -18.23 -1.13 3.39
N HIS A 94 -19.07 -0.72 2.46
CA HIS A 94 -18.61 -0.23 1.17
C HIS A 94 -17.86 1.10 1.32
N PRO A 95 -16.74 1.30 0.59
CA PRO A 95 -16.00 2.54 0.66
C PRO A 95 -16.82 3.69 0.07
N ASP A 96 -16.86 4.82 0.75
CA ASP A 96 -17.41 6.07 0.22
C ASP A 96 -16.30 6.88 -0.46
N ASN A 97 -16.32 6.88 -1.77
CA ASN A 97 -15.34 7.57 -2.61
C ASN A 97 -15.79 8.97 -3.05
N SER A 98 -16.95 9.43 -2.59
CA SER A 98 -17.55 10.73 -2.99
C SER A 98 -16.70 11.93 -2.60
N SER A 99 -15.93 11.82 -1.52
CA SER A 99 -15.05 12.87 -0.99
C SER A 99 -13.66 12.88 -1.60
N LEU A 100 -13.30 11.90 -2.44
CA LEU A 100 -11.98 11.81 -3.05
C LEU A 100 -11.71 12.99 -3.97
N LYS A 101 -10.46 13.48 -3.91
CA LYS A 101 -9.96 14.57 -4.76
C LYS A 101 -8.76 14.05 -5.57
N ASP A 102 -8.48 14.74 -6.66
CA ASP A 102 -7.31 14.41 -7.48
C ASP A 102 -6.02 14.52 -6.68
N PHE A 103 -5.13 13.53 -6.83
CA PHE A 103 -3.82 13.57 -6.20
C PHE A 103 -3.01 14.75 -6.73
N GLY A 104 -2.38 15.49 -5.81
CA GLY A 104 -1.61 16.68 -6.17
C GLY A 104 -2.46 17.95 -6.36
N ARG A 105 -3.74 17.90 -6.06
CA ARG A 105 -4.60 19.08 -6.08
C ARG A 105 -4.10 20.12 -5.09
N ARG A 106 -4.03 21.39 -5.54
CA ARG A 106 -3.73 22.52 -4.66
C ARG A 106 -4.81 22.69 -3.61
N CYS A 107 -4.43 22.80 -2.34
CA CYS A 107 -5.34 23.06 -1.23
C CYS A 107 -4.92 24.32 -0.48
N PHE A 108 -5.89 25.01 0.09
CA PHE A 108 -5.69 26.18 0.93
C PHE A 108 -6.28 25.86 2.30
N PRO A 109 -5.45 25.45 3.28
CA PRO A 109 -5.93 25.14 4.61
C PRO A 109 -6.43 26.42 5.29
N TYR A 110 -7.62 26.36 5.84
CA TYR A 110 -8.14 27.43 6.70
C TYR A 110 -7.67 27.16 8.12
N LEU A 111 -6.72 27.96 8.58
CA LEU A 111 -6.27 27.93 9.97
C LEU A 111 -7.20 28.85 10.77
N ARG A 112 -7.91 28.30 11.74
CA ARG A 112 -8.58 29.10 12.76
C ARG A 112 -7.54 29.52 13.79
N ASP A 113 -7.44 30.82 14.05
CA ASP A 113 -6.68 31.37 15.17
C ASP A 113 -7.28 30.94 16.50
#